data_88a55c82d57212ddb85befc685127ad1
#
_entry.id   88a55c82d57212ddb85befc685127ad1
#
_cell.length_a   1.000
_cell.length_b   1.000
_cell.length_c   1.000
_cell.angle_alpha   90.00
_cell.angle_beta   90.00
_cell.angle_gamma   90.00
#
_symmetry.space_group_name_H-M   'P 1'
#
loop_
_entity.id
_entity.type
_entity.pdbx_description
1 polymer ?
#
loop_
_entity_poly.entity_id
_entity_poly.type
_entity_poly.pdbx_seq_one_letter_code
_entity_poly.pdbx_strand_id
1 'polypeptide(L)'
;MNWADKLTTDSKAVSEAYKKKLGVNFEILYAPLDIAKFNDLPDVSKKENQVVYIGRDSYEKGIDILRGIESKINGSVVYCTDSEWKETMSELKASSVLVVPSRMESIPQVIKEAFFLNIPVVATKVGGIPELIKHEKNGLLVDPNNSEQLVNSVNELLENQEKATNIAHAGHSFVIKNMTWEVLLPRYVKFYEDLLNS
;
A
#
# COMPACT_ATOMS: atom_id res chain seq x y z
N MET A 1 -35.14 4.76 -7.63
CA MET A 1 -35.13 3.50 -6.85
C MET A 1 -33.79 3.44 -6.11
N ASN A 2 -33.82 3.55 -4.78
CA ASN A 2 -32.59 3.37 -3.99
C ASN A 2 -32.39 1.85 -3.86
N TRP A 3 -31.29 1.36 -4.44
CA TRP A 3 -30.95 -0.07 -4.41
C TRP A 3 -30.14 -0.47 -3.17
N ALA A 4 -29.72 0.52 -2.38
CA ALA A 4 -28.93 0.33 -1.18
C ALA A 4 -29.29 1.39 -0.14
N ASP A 5 -29.34 1.00 1.12
CA ASP A 5 -29.63 1.89 2.24
C ASP A 5 -28.46 2.81 2.55
N LYS A 6 -27.22 2.31 2.43
CA LYS A 6 -25.98 3.06 2.57
C LYS A 6 -24.91 2.60 1.57
N LEU A 7 -24.02 3.50 1.23
CA LEU A 7 -22.90 3.24 0.33
C LEU A 7 -21.59 3.40 1.09
N THR A 8 -20.66 2.49 0.90
CA THR A 8 -19.33 2.52 1.53
C THR A 8 -18.21 2.49 0.52
N THR A 9 -17.07 3.01 0.91
CA THR A 9 -15.80 2.90 0.18
C THR A 9 -14.65 2.79 1.18
N ASP A 10 -13.54 2.25 0.76
CA ASP A 10 -12.32 2.13 1.55
C ASP A 10 -11.37 3.32 1.44
N SER A 11 -11.75 4.39 0.74
CA SER A 11 -10.88 5.55 0.48
C SER A 11 -11.66 6.87 0.47
N LYS A 12 -11.10 7.90 1.13
CA LYS A 12 -11.60 9.28 1.06
C LYS A 12 -11.49 9.83 -0.36
N ALA A 13 -10.38 9.56 -1.03
CA ALA A 13 -10.15 10.01 -2.40
C ALA A 13 -11.23 9.48 -3.35
N VAL A 14 -11.62 8.20 -3.21
CA VAL A 14 -12.70 7.60 -3.98
C VAL A 14 -14.05 8.24 -3.61
N SER A 15 -14.35 8.41 -2.32
CA SER A 15 -15.58 9.08 -1.87
C SER A 15 -15.73 10.49 -2.45
N GLU A 16 -14.66 11.28 -2.40
CA GLU A 16 -14.64 12.65 -2.94
C GLU A 16 -14.83 12.67 -4.45
N ALA A 17 -14.19 11.74 -5.18
CA ALA A 17 -14.35 11.63 -6.63
C ALA A 17 -15.80 11.32 -7.04
N TYR A 18 -16.46 10.38 -6.35
CA TYR A 18 -17.85 10.04 -6.61
C TYR A 18 -18.81 11.15 -6.19
N LYS A 19 -18.55 11.81 -5.06
CA LYS A 19 -19.33 12.97 -4.63
C LYS A 19 -19.28 14.08 -5.67
N LYS A 20 -18.09 14.39 -6.18
CA LYS A 20 -17.91 15.43 -7.23
C LYS A 20 -18.59 15.06 -8.55
N LYS A 21 -18.52 13.78 -8.96
CA LYS A 21 -18.98 13.33 -10.28
C LYS A 21 -20.48 13.01 -10.30
N LEU A 22 -21.03 12.42 -9.24
CA LEU A 22 -22.38 11.86 -9.21
C LEU A 22 -23.25 12.43 -8.07
N GLY A 23 -22.72 13.30 -7.21
CA GLY A 23 -23.44 13.81 -6.04
C GLY A 23 -23.67 12.76 -4.94
N VAL A 24 -23.01 11.59 -5.04
CA VAL A 24 -23.20 10.46 -4.13
C VAL A 24 -22.21 10.53 -2.97
N ASN A 25 -22.71 10.37 -1.73
CA ASN A 25 -21.87 10.31 -0.55
C ASN A 25 -21.63 8.84 -0.16
N PHE A 26 -20.40 8.54 0.17
CA PHE A 26 -20.00 7.25 0.72
C PHE A 26 -19.52 7.40 2.15
N GLU A 27 -19.86 6.44 3.00
CA GLU A 27 -19.22 6.29 4.29
C GLU A 27 -17.89 5.54 4.13
N ILE A 28 -16.85 6.01 4.82
CA ILE A 28 -15.50 5.46 4.66
C ILE A 28 -15.29 4.32 5.65
N LEU A 29 -15.17 3.12 5.13
CA LEU A 29 -14.81 1.92 5.89
C LEU A 29 -13.50 1.35 5.31
N TYR A 30 -12.37 1.73 5.90
CA TYR A 30 -11.06 1.20 5.48
C TYR A 30 -11.01 -0.31 5.65
N ALA A 31 -10.57 -1.03 4.61
CA ALA A 31 -10.34 -2.47 4.70
C ALA A 31 -9.23 -2.76 5.72
N PRO A 32 -9.49 -3.54 6.79
CA PRO A 32 -8.49 -3.86 7.80
C PRO A 32 -7.39 -4.77 7.28
N LEU A 33 -6.23 -4.71 7.92
CA LEU A 33 -5.18 -5.71 7.76
C LEU A 33 -5.44 -6.86 8.75
N ASP A 34 -5.48 -8.07 8.23
CA ASP A 34 -5.51 -9.29 9.03
C ASP A 34 -4.08 -9.70 9.39
N ILE A 35 -3.63 -9.27 10.56
CA ILE A 35 -2.26 -9.54 11.02
C ILE A 35 -2.03 -11.02 11.39
N ALA A 36 -3.10 -11.77 11.71
CA ALA A 36 -2.96 -13.18 12.07
C ALA A 36 -2.45 -14.04 10.90
N LYS A 37 -2.75 -13.65 9.66
CA LYS A 37 -2.23 -14.34 8.47
C LYS A 37 -0.71 -14.39 8.38
N PHE A 38 -0.01 -13.47 9.03
CA PHE A 38 1.45 -13.38 8.97
C PHE A 38 2.15 -14.32 9.96
N ASN A 39 1.42 -14.91 10.90
CA ASN A 39 1.99 -15.83 11.90
C ASN A 39 2.62 -17.08 11.27
N ASP A 40 2.07 -17.52 10.12
CA ASP A 40 2.52 -18.72 9.43
C ASP A 40 3.54 -18.43 8.30
N LEU A 41 4.05 -17.22 8.24
CA LEU A 41 5.10 -16.90 7.28
C LEU A 41 6.42 -17.53 7.69
N PRO A 42 7.15 -18.13 6.73
CA PRO A 42 8.46 -18.69 7.02
C PRO A 42 9.47 -17.60 7.39
N ASP A 43 10.51 -18.01 8.12
CA ASP A 43 11.69 -17.17 8.23
C ASP A 43 12.43 -17.16 6.89
N VAL A 44 12.75 -15.95 6.42
CA VAL A 44 13.46 -15.73 5.17
C VAL A 44 14.65 -14.82 5.41
N SER A 45 15.76 -15.13 4.76
CA SER A 45 16.93 -14.25 4.77
C SER A 45 16.67 -12.99 3.96
N LYS A 46 17.15 -11.86 4.45
CA LYS A 46 17.13 -10.61 3.69
C LYS A 46 17.98 -10.75 2.42
N LYS A 47 17.47 -10.23 1.33
CA LYS A 47 18.15 -10.11 0.05
C LYS A 47 18.55 -8.64 -0.11
N GLU A 48 19.85 -8.39 -0.02
CA GLU A 48 20.38 -7.03 -0.10
C GLU A 48 20.00 -6.35 -1.42
N ASN A 49 19.59 -5.11 -1.32
CA ASN A 49 19.22 -4.25 -2.45
C ASN A 49 18.15 -4.86 -3.37
N GLN A 50 17.34 -5.79 -2.85
CA GLN A 50 16.20 -6.27 -3.62
C GLN A 50 15.01 -5.34 -3.50
N VAL A 51 14.52 -4.92 -4.64
CA VAL A 51 13.28 -4.14 -4.80
C VAL A 51 12.18 -5.10 -5.26
N VAL A 52 11.02 -5.06 -4.61
CA VAL A 52 9.89 -5.88 -5.00
C VAL A 52 8.72 -5.05 -5.50
N TYR A 53 8.13 -5.51 -6.59
CA TYR A 53 6.82 -5.09 -7.07
C TYR A 53 5.80 -6.20 -6.80
N ILE A 54 4.63 -5.83 -6.27
CA ILE A 54 3.53 -6.76 -6.02
C ILE A 54 2.26 -6.17 -6.58
N GLY A 55 1.66 -6.86 -7.53
CA GLY A 55 0.43 -6.42 -8.16
C GLY A 55 0.22 -7.05 -9.54
N ARG A 56 -0.97 -6.88 -10.08
CA ARG A 56 -1.29 -7.37 -11.44
C ARG A 56 -0.36 -6.74 -12.48
N ASP A 57 -0.06 -7.49 -13.54
CA ASP A 57 0.59 -6.93 -14.73
C ASP A 57 -0.45 -6.14 -15.53
N SER A 58 -0.60 -4.86 -15.18
CA SER A 58 -1.58 -3.98 -15.83
C SER A 58 -1.10 -2.53 -15.87
N TYR A 59 -1.62 -1.78 -16.84
CA TYR A 59 -1.31 -0.36 -17.01
C TYR A 59 -1.64 0.48 -15.77
N GLU A 60 -2.76 0.19 -15.11
CA GLU A 60 -3.19 0.91 -13.90
C GLU A 60 -2.21 0.73 -12.75
N LYS A 61 -1.55 -0.44 -12.66
CA LYS A 61 -0.55 -0.75 -11.64
C LYS A 61 0.84 -0.22 -11.96
N GLY A 62 1.07 0.27 -13.17
CA GLY A 62 2.30 0.95 -13.56
C GLY A 62 3.55 0.07 -13.62
N ILE A 63 3.40 -1.24 -13.76
CA ILE A 63 4.52 -2.18 -13.87
C ILE A 63 5.46 -1.84 -15.03
N ASP A 64 4.91 -1.31 -16.11
CA ASP A 64 5.63 -0.83 -17.29
C ASP A 64 6.59 0.32 -16.94
N ILE A 65 6.21 1.20 -16.01
CA ILE A 65 7.08 2.28 -15.52
C ILE A 65 8.31 1.67 -14.83
N LEU A 66 8.10 0.71 -13.93
CA LEU A 66 9.18 0.07 -13.19
C LEU A 66 10.11 -0.70 -14.11
N ARG A 67 9.57 -1.48 -15.05
CA ARG A 67 10.35 -2.20 -16.08
C ARG A 67 11.19 -1.24 -16.93
N GLY A 68 10.65 -0.07 -17.26
CA GLY A 68 11.35 0.95 -18.06
C GLY A 68 12.52 1.62 -17.35
N ILE A 69 12.58 1.53 -16.02
CA ILE A 69 13.64 2.14 -15.20
C ILE A 69 14.52 1.14 -14.46
N GLU A 70 14.26 -0.15 -14.58
CA GLU A 70 14.93 -1.21 -13.83
C GLU A 70 16.46 -1.11 -13.90
N SER A 71 17.00 -0.83 -15.06
CA SER A 71 18.47 -0.67 -15.27
C SER A 71 19.09 0.53 -14.54
N LYS A 72 18.28 1.44 -13.97
CA LYS A 72 18.72 2.61 -13.22
C LYS A 72 18.61 2.43 -11.71
N ILE A 73 18.07 1.29 -11.27
CA ILE A 73 17.93 0.93 -9.86
C ILE A 73 19.23 0.27 -9.39
N ASN A 74 19.75 0.71 -8.25
CA ASN A 74 20.99 0.20 -7.65
C ASN A 74 20.76 -1.13 -6.89
N GLY A 75 20.02 -2.05 -7.51
CA GLY A 75 19.62 -3.32 -6.93
C GLY A 75 18.95 -4.25 -7.94
N SER A 76 18.48 -5.39 -7.47
CA SER A 76 17.69 -6.33 -8.26
C SER A 76 16.20 -6.03 -8.11
N VAL A 77 15.42 -6.18 -9.18
CA VAL A 77 13.97 -6.01 -9.16
C VAL A 77 13.27 -7.34 -9.34
N VAL A 78 12.32 -7.64 -8.45
CA VAL A 78 11.50 -8.85 -8.50
C VAL A 78 10.04 -8.46 -8.67
N TYR A 79 9.34 -9.19 -9.54
CA TYR A 79 7.93 -8.95 -9.86
C TYR A 79 7.07 -10.12 -9.39
N CYS A 80 6.17 -9.88 -8.45
CA CYS A 80 5.16 -10.83 -7.98
C CYS A 80 3.80 -10.45 -8.59
N THR A 81 3.45 -11.07 -9.72
CA THR A 81 2.23 -10.73 -10.47
C THR A 81 1.11 -11.75 -10.32
N ASP A 82 1.45 -13.03 -10.22
CA ASP A 82 0.50 -14.15 -10.19
C ASP A 82 0.88 -15.23 -9.16
N SER A 83 1.61 -14.85 -8.09
CA SER A 83 2.06 -15.78 -7.07
C SER A 83 1.03 -15.91 -5.94
N GLU A 84 1.06 -17.05 -5.25
CA GLU A 84 0.29 -17.28 -4.04
C GLU A 84 0.66 -16.26 -2.95
N TRP A 85 -0.32 -15.88 -2.11
CA TRP A 85 -0.13 -14.84 -1.08
C TRP A 85 1.06 -15.12 -0.16
N LYS A 86 1.23 -16.37 0.28
CA LYS A 86 2.32 -16.75 1.20
C LYS A 86 3.70 -16.62 0.57
N GLU A 87 3.83 -16.98 -0.70
CA GLU A 87 5.07 -16.82 -1.48
C GLU A 87 5.37 -15.33 -1.69
N THR A 88 4.35 -14.57 -2.09
CA THR A 88 4.44 -13.11 -2.28
C THR A 88 4.87 -12.39 -1.01
N MET A 89 4.30 -12.74 0.15
CA MET A 89 4.67 -12.14 1.44
C MET A 89 6.06 -12.56 1.91
N SER A 90 6.49 -13.78 1.58
CA SER A 90 7.85 -14.23 1.84
C SER A 90 8.86 -13.45 1.01
N GLU A 91 8.56 -13.19 -0.25
CA GLU A 91 9.39 -12.36 -1.12
C GLU A 91 9.42 -10.90 -0.64
N LEU A 92 8.27 -10.35 -0.24
CA LEU A 92 8.18 -9.02 0.37
C LEU A 92 9.03 -8.94 1.65
N LYS A 93 8.90 -9.91 2.56
CA LYS A 93 9.67 -9.99 3.82
C LYS A 93 11.18 -10.04 3.56
N ALA A 94 11.60 -10.70 2.48
CA ALA A 94 13.01 -10.79 2.07
C ALA A 94 13.56 -9.51 1.44
N SER A 95 12.71 -8.67 0.87
CA SER A 95 13.12 -7.50 0.06
C SER A 95 13.53 -6.30 0.91
N SER A 96 14.29 -5.39 0.31
CA SER A 96 14.75 -4.13 0.92
C SER A 96 13.74 -3.00 0.76
N VAL A 97 13.00 -2.94 -0.37
CA VAL A 97 12.04 -1.87 -0.67
C VAL A 97 10.86 -2.42 -1.46
N LEU A 98 9.64 -2.02 -1.09
CA LEU A 98 8.44 -2.20 -1.95
C LEU A 98 8.25 -0.97 -2.84
N VAL A 99 8.00 -1.20 -4.13
CA VAL A 99 7.64 -0.14 -5.09
C VAL A 99 6.20 -0.33 -5.57
N VAL A 100 5.40 0.75 -5.47
CA VAL A 100 4.01 0.81 -5.93
C VAL A 100 3.85 1.96 -6.92
N PRO A 101 4.17 1.75 -8.22
CA PRO A 101 4.23 2.81 -9.24
C PRO A 101 2.87 3.06 -9.90
N SER A 102 1.78 2.79 -9.20
CA SER A 102 0.42 2.77 -9.74
C SER A 102 -0.01 4.12 -10.31
N ARG A 103 -0.82 4.08 -11.37
CA ARG A 103 -1.53 5.24 -11.95
C ARG A 103 -2.91 5.43 -11.32
N MET A 104 -3.49 4.35 -10.80
CA MET A 104 -4.80 4.37 -10.13
C MET A 104 -4.82 3.40 -8.96
N GLU A 105 -5.31 3.87 -7.81
CA GLU A 105 -5.51 3.07 -6.61
C GLU A 105 -6.67 3.60 -5.77
N SER A 106 -7.29 2.71 -5.00
CA SER A 106 -8.06 3.09 -3.84
C SER A 106 -7.14 3.08 -2.61
N ILE A 107 -7.13 2.00 -1.85
CA ILE A 107 -6.20 1.77 -0.73
C ILE A 107 -5.45 0.45 -1.00
N PRO A 108 -4.19 0.47 -1.46
CA PRO A 108 -3.45 -0.74 -1.75
C PRO A 108 -3.18 -1.57 -0.48
N GLN A 109 -3.63 -2.83 -0.47
CA GLN A 109 -3.37 -3.73 0.65
C GLN A 109 -1.88 -3.98 0.85
N VAL A 110 -1.13 -4.12 -0.26
CA VAL A 110 0.31 -4.40 -0.24
C VAL A 110 1.12 -3.36 0.53
N ILE A 111 0.69 -2.10 0.57
CA ILE A 111 1.35 -1.06 1.38
C ILE A 111 1.18 -1.35 2.87
N LYS A 112 -0.02 -1.79 3.30
CA LYS A 112 -0.27 -2.17 4.70
C LYS A 112 0.49 -3.42 5.08
N GLU A 113 0.60 -4.39 4.16
CA GLU A 113 1.38 -5.62 4.31
C GLU A 113 2.88 -5.31 4.45
N ALA A 114 3.42 -4.43 3.61
CA ALA A 114 4.80 -3.97 3.70
C ALA A 114 5.08 -3.24 5.02
N PHE A 115 4.20 -2.35 5.41
CA PHE A 115 4.29 -1.65 6.70
C PHE A 115 4.34 -2.64 7.87
N PHE A 116 3.44 -3.64 7.87
CA PHE A 116 3.42 -4.66 8.91
C PHE A 116 4.73 -5.46 8.97
N LEU A 117 5.31 -5.78 7.82
CA LEU A 117 6.57 -6.50 7.70
C LEU A 117 7.82 -5.61 7.89
N ASN A 118 7.66 -4.35 8.27
CA ASN A 118 8.76 -3.37 8.37
C ASN A 118 9.56 -3.22 7.06
N ILE A 119 8.86 -3.19 5.92
CA ILE A 119 9.46 -2.94 4.62
C ILE A 119 9.16 -1.49 4.22
N PRO A 120 10.18 -0.67 3.92
CA PRO A 120 9.97 0.69 3.46
C PRO A 120 9.32 0.72 2.07
N VAL A 121 8.49 1.72 1.83
CA VAL A 121 7.66 1.82 0.63
C VAL A 121 7.96 3.09 -0.13
N VAL A 122 8.15 2.95 -1.45
CA VAL A 122 8.10 4.05 -2.42
C VAL A 122 6.85 3.87 -3.27
N ALA A 123 5.96 4.86 -3.29
CA ALA A 123 4.70 4.78 -4.02
C ALA A 123 4.35 6.09 -4.73
N THR A 124 3.56 5.98 -5.79
CA THR A 124 3.01 7.14 -6.47
C THR A 124 1.92 7.81 -5.65
N LYS A 125 1.84 9.14 -5.75
CA LYS A 125 0.84 9.96 -5.06
C LYS A 125 -0.50 9.96 -5.81
N VAL A 126 -1.18 8.80 -5.83
CA VAL A 126 -2.48 8.63 -6.51
C VAL A 126 -3.53 8.04 -5.59
N GLY A 127 -4.80 8.38 -5.84
CA GLY A 127 -5.95 7.84 -5.12
C GLY A 127 -5.81 7.96 -3.61
N GLY A 128 -6.02 6.86 -2.90
CA GLY A 128 -5.93 6.79 -1.44
C GLY A 128 -4.54 6.50 -0.90
N ILE A 129 -3.50 6.35 -1.73
CA ILE A 129 -2.13 6.14 -1.25
C ILE A 129 -1.68 7.23 -0.27
N PRO A 130 -1.97 8.54 -0.48
CA PRO A 130 -1.64 9.58 0.49
C PRO A 130 -2.39 9.49 1.84
N GLU A 131 -3.40 8.63 1.94
CA GLU A 131 -4.08 8.34 3.20
C GLU A 131 -3.26 7.39 4.07
N LEU A 132 -2.47 6.50 3.44
CA LEU A 132 -1.54 5.57 4.11
C LEU A 132 -0.16 6.17 4.32
N ILE A 133 0.37 6.87 3.31
CA ILE A 133 1.75 7.37 3.31
C ILE A 133 1.77 8.88 3.55
N LYS A 134 2.57 9.27 4.54
CA LYS A 134 3.02 10.66 4.74
C LYS A 134 4.47 10.71 4.28
N HIS A 135 4.70 11.44 3.17
CA HIS A 135 6.01 11.56 2.54
C HIS A 135 7.12 11.87 3.54
N GLU A 136 8.24 11.16 3.43
CA GLU A 136 9.42 11.19 4.30
C GLU A 136 9.20 10.79 5.77
N LYS A 137 7.97 10.50 6.18
CA LYS A 137 7.68 10.07 7.54
C LYS A 137 7.56 8.55 7.65
N ASN A 138 6.70 7.93 6.86
CA ASN A 138 6.44 6.50 6.89
C ASN A 138 6.46 5.84 5.49
N GLY A 139 6.99 6.54 4.50
CA GLY A 139 7.17 6.10 3.12
C GLY A 139 7.57 7.27 2.24
N LEU A 140 7.98 7.00 1.01
CA LEU A 140 8.26 8.02 0.02
C LEU A 140 7.13 8.08 -1.01
N LEU A 141 6.61 9.28 -1.25
CA LEU A 141 5.63 9.55 -2.30
C LEU A 141 6.31 10.23 -3.47
N VAL A 142 6.02 9.74 -4.68
CA VAL A 142 6.48 10.32 -5.93
C VAL A 142 5.30 10.74 -6.79
N ASP A 143 5.48 11.69 -7.67
CA ASP A 143 4.44 12.09 -8.59
C ASP A 143 4.15 10.99 -9.63
N PRO A 144 2.90 10.80 -10.04
CA PRO A 144 2.56 9.77 -11.02
C PRO A 144 3.27 10.02 -12.35
N ASN A 145 3.74 8.94 -12.98
CA ASN A 145 4.53 8.94 -14.23
C ASN A 145 5.88 9.70 -14.15
N ASN A 146 6.37 10.02 -12.98
CA ASN A 146 7.70 10.62 -12.78
C ASN A 146 8.73 9.52 -12.52
N SER A 147 9.27 8.95 -13.60
CA SER A 147 10.25 7.87 -13.53
C SER A 147 11.57 8.28 -12.86
N GLU A 148 12.00 9.52 -13.02
CA GLU A 148 13.25 10.03 -12.40
C GLU A 148 13.09 10.11 -10.88
N GLN A 149 12.00 10.70 -10.42
CA GLN A 149 11.69 10.77 -8.98
C GLN A 149 11.55 9.37 -8.36
N LEU A 150 10.97 8.42 -9.11
CA LEU A 150 10.84 7.03 -8.66
C LEU A 150 12.21 6.37 -8.48
N VAL A 151 13.10 6.47 -9.49
CA VAL A 151 14.49 5.97 -9.41
C VAL A 151 15.22 6.56 -8.21
N ASN A 152 15.21 7.90 -8.09
CA ASN A 152 15.93 8.60 -7.02
C ASN A 152 15.41 8.15 -5.64
N SER A 153 14.11 8.04 -5.45
CA SER A 153 13.51 7.62 -4.18
C SER A 153 13.83 6.16 -3.83
N VAL A 154 13.85 5.27 -4.81
CA VAL A 154 14.21 3.87 -4.59
C VAL A 154 15.69 3.76 -4.21
N ASN A 155 16.59 4.36 -5.00
CA ASN A 155 18.02 4.31 -4.75
C ASN A 155 18.38 4.97 -3.41
N GLU A 156 17.71 6.06 -3.03
CA GLU A 156 17.87 6.68 -1.72
C GLU A 156 17.63 5.70 -0.56
N LEU A 157 16.55 4.88 -0.64
CA LEU A 157 16.27 3.90 0.41
C LEU A 157 17.19 2.69 0.37
N LEU A 158 17.73 2.33 -0.79
CA LEU A 158 18.74 1.27 -0.91
C LEU A 158 20.09 1.69 -0.32
N GLU A 159 20.48 2.96 -0.52
CA GLU A 159 21.77 3.49 -0.11
C GLU A 159 21.77 4.03 1.34
N ASN A 160 20.62 4.49 1.84
CA ASN A 160 20.48 5.05 3.19
C ASN A 160 19.68 4.11 4.11
N GLN A 161 20.39 3.13 4.67
CA GLN A 161 19.80 2.12 5.56
C GLN A 161 19.14 2.72 6.81
N GLU A 162 19.69 3.82 7.35
CA GLU A 162 19.11 4.49 8.51
C GLU A 162 17.73 5.10 8.16
N LYS A 163 17.64 5.83 7.04
CA LYS A 163 16.39 6.41 6.55
C LYS A 163 15.37 5.31 6.25
N ALA A 164 15.79 4.23 5.56
CA ALA A 164 14.93 3.10 5.22
C ALA A 164 14.34 2.44 6.48
N THR A 165 15.17 2.19 7.50
CA THR A 165 14.75 1.61 8.78
C THR A 165 13.77 2.52 9.53
N ASN A 166 14.06 3.82 9.62
CA ASN A 166 13.21 4.78 10.31
C ASN A 166 11.83 4.88 9.65
N ILE A 167 11.78 4.96 8.32
CA ILE A 167 10.55 4.98 7.53
C ILE A 167 9.75 3.68 7.71
N ALA A 168 10.41 2.53 7.67
CA ALA A 168 9.77 1.23 7.84
C ALA A 168 9.14 1.09 9.24
N HIS A 169 9.85 1.44 10.30
CA HIS A 169 9.34 1.44 11.67
C HIS A 169 8.14 2.39 11.86
N ALA A 170 8.20 3.57 11.23
CA ALA A 170 7.07 4.50 11.27
C ALA A 170 5.85 3.96 10.50
N GLY A 171 6.07 3.26 9.37
CA GLY A 171 5.03 2.55 8.63
C GLY A 171 4.39 1.44 9.46
N HIS A 172 5.20 0.61 10.11
CA HIS A 172 4.72 -0.44 11.02
C HIS A 172 3.87 0.15 12.15
N SER A 173 4.38 1.18 12.82
CA SER A 173 3.64 1.85 13.89
C SER A 173 2.31 2.44 13.41
N PHE A 174 2.28 2.97 12.19
CA PHE A 174 1.06 3.50 11.58
C PHE A 174 0.02 2.40 11.33
N VAL A 175 0.40 1.28 10.72
CA VAL A 175 -0.54 0.21 10.37
C VAL A 175 -1.13 -0.45 11.61
N ILE A 176 -0.30 -0.72 12.64
CA ILE A 176 -0.77 -1.30 13.91
C ILE A 176 -1.77 -0.38 14.61
N LYS A 177 -1.53 0.93 14.62
CA LYS A 177 -2.38 1.89 15.32
C LYS A 177 -3.66 2.26 14.58
N ASN A 178 -3.74 2.03 13.25
CA ASN A 178 -4.81 2.60 12.45
C ASN A 178 -5.53 1.62 11.52
N MET A 179 -4.92 0.46 11.17
CA MET A 179 -5.40 -0.33 10.03
C MET A 179 -5.62 -1.82 10.32
N THR A 180 -5.50 -2.26 11.58
CA THR A 180 -5.78 -3.66 11.94
C THR A 180 -7.26 -3.88 12.24
N TRP A 181 -7.68 -5.16 12.31
CA TRP A 181 -9.04 -5.52 12.69
C TRP A 181 -9.40 -5.01 14.07
N GLU A 182 -8.50 -5.10 15.05
CA GLU A 182 -8.73 -4.65 16.42
C GLU A 182 -9.08 -3.17 16.48
N VAL A 183 -8.48 -2.36 15.61
CA VAL A 183 -8.68 -0.90 15.55
C VAL A 183 -9.94 -0.54 14.78
N LEU A 184 -10.20 -1.21 13.66
CA LEU A 184 -11.28 -0.82 12.75
C LEU A 184 -12.61 -1.52 13.02
N LEU A 185 -12.63 -2.70 13.67
CA LEU A 185 -13.84 -3.46 13.96
C LEU A 185 -14.94 -2.67 14.67
N PRO A 186 -14.66 -1.85 15.72
CA PRO A 186 -15.70 -1.05 16.37
C PRO A 186 -16.44 -0.11 15.42
N ARG A 187 -15.75 0.39 14.38
CA ARG A 187 -16.35 1.26 13.37
C ARG A 187 -17.28 0.49 12.45
N TYR A 188 -16.90 -0.75 12.07
CA TYR A 188 -17.76 -1.65 11.30
C TYR A 188 -19.01 -2.03 12.08
N VAL A 189 -18.85 -2.44 13.34
CA VAL A 189 -19.99 -2.79 14.22
C VAL A 189 -20.97 -1.62 14.30
N LYS A 190 -20.47 -0.43 14.65
CA LYS A 190 -21.31 0.77 14.72
C LYS A 190 -22.03 1.07 13.40
N PHE A 191 -21.36 0.95 12.27
CA PHE A 191 -21.97 1.17 10.96
C PHE A 191 -23.18 0.26 10.73
N TYR A 192 -23.05 -1.04 11.05
CA TYR A 192 -24.15 -1.98 10.89
C TYR A 192 -25.26 -1.80 11.93
N GLU A 193 -24.92 -1.44 13.19
CA GLU A 193 -25.92 -1.11 14.22
C GLU A 193 -26.75 0.12 13.80
N ASP A 194 -26.10 1.18 13.32
CA ASP A 194 -26.76 2.39 12.82
C ASP A 194 -27.67 2.09 11.60
N LEU A 195 -27.27 1.13 10.75
CA LEU A 195 -28.06 0.70 9.61
C LEU A 195 -29.31 -0.10 10.03
N LEU A 196 -29.18 -0.97 11.03
CA LEU A 196 -30.31 -1.79 11.52
C LEU A 196 -31.35 -0.97 12.30
N ASN A 197 -30.95 0.20 12.82
CA ASN A 197 -31.82 1.09 13.60
C ASN A 197 -32.39 2.27 12.77
N SER A 198 -32.09 2.34 11.45
CA SER A 198 -32.58 3.37 10.53
C SER A 198 -33.80 2.90 9.73
#